data_492d75bff78446ea821d5eca951b6fab
#
_entry.id   492d75bff78446ea821d5eca951b6fab
#
_cell.length_a   1.000
_cell.length_b   1.000
_cell.length_c   1.000
_cell.angle_alpha   90.00
_cell.angle_beta   90.00
_cell.angle_gamma   90.00
#
_symmetry.space_group_name_H-M   'P 1'
#
loop_
_entity.id
_entity.type
_entity.pdbx_description
1 polymer ?
#
loop_
_entity_poly.entity_id
_entity_poly.type
_entity_poly.pdbx_seq_one_letter_code
_entity_poly.pdbx_strand_id
1 'polypeptide(L)' 'MNILILGSGIVGANLAKKLSEQGKNVFLLDDDANELKNLSERFDIKTIYDDPLNPSFYKNFESKIDYFIA' A
#
# COMPACT_ATOMS: atom_id res chain seq x y z
N MET A 1 -4.37 -6.51 -11.38
CA MET A 1 -2.98 -6.55 -10.92
C MET A 1 -2.93 -6.00 -9.51
N ASN A 2 -2.34 -6.75 -8.59
CA ASN A 2 -2.23 -6.38 -7.19
C ASN A 2 -0.85 -5.83 -6.91
N ILE A 3 -0.78 -4.62 -6.37
CA ILE A 3 0.47 -3.92 -6.13
C ILE A 3 0.54 -3.55 -4.65
N LEU A 4 1.62 -3.94 -4.00
CA LEU A 4 1.88 -3.58 -2.61
C LEU A 4 2.97 -2.53 -2.54
N ILE A 5 2.67 -1.42 -1.88
CA ILE A 5 3.60 -0.32 -1.66
C ILE A 5 3.91 -0.24 -0.17
N LEU A 6 5.19 -0.20 0.16
CA LEU A 6 5.65 -0.03 1.54
C LEU A 6 5.99 1.42 1.82
N GLY A 7 5.29 1.99 2.78
CA GLY A 7 5.52 3.37 3.20
C GLY A 7 4.62 4.36 2.49
N SER A 8 4.04 5.26 3.29
CA SER A 8 3.09 6.28 2.82
C SER A 8 3.72 7.66 2.64
N GLY A 9 5.04 7.74 2.58
CA GLY A 9 5.72 9.02 2.32
C GLY A 9 5.26 9.65 1.01
N ILE A 10 5.75 10.83 0.69
CA ILE A 10 5.30 11.59 -0.49
C ILE A 10 5.37 10.76 -1.76
N VAL A 11 6.46 10.02 -1.97
CA VAL A 11 6.63 9.19 -3.16
C VAL A 11 5.63 8.05 -3.18
N GLY A 12 5.48 7.35 -2.04
CA GLY A 12 4.54 6.22 -1.93
C GLY A 12 3.09 6.65 -2.14
N ALA A 13 2.70 7.77 -1.55
CA ALA A 13 1.35 8.31 -1.69
C ALA A 13 1.05 8.70 -3.14
N ASN A 14 1.98 9.38 -3.80
CA ASN A 14 1.80 9.78 -5.20
C ASN A 14 1.72 8.58 -6.12
N LEU A 15 2.54 7.58 -5.88
CA LEU A 15 2.52 6.35 -6.67
C LEU A 15 1.23 5.58 -6.47
N ALA A 16 0.75 5.47 -5.23
CA ALA A 16 -0.52 4.82 -4.92
C ALA A 16 -1.68 5.51 -5.65
N LYS A 17 -1.70 6.84 -5.65
CA LYS A 17 -2.69 7.62 -6.38
C LYS A 17 -2.69 7.29 -7.86
N LYS A 18 -1.52 7.36 -8.49
CA LYS A 18 -1.40 7.10 -9.93
C LYS A 18 -1.86 5.69 -10.30
N LEU A 19 -1.43 4.71 -9.54
CA LEU A 19 -1.76 3.32 -9.84
C LEU A 19 -3.24 3.04 -9.62
N SER A 20 -3.85 3.63 -8.59
CA SER A 20 -5.29 3.47 -8.36
C SER A 20 -6.10 4.09 -9.49
N GLU A 21 -5.66 5.23 -10.01
CA GLU A 21 -6.32 5.90 -11.15
C GLU A 21 -6.23 5.07 -12.44
N GLN A 22 -5.23 4.19 -12.53
CA GLN A 22 -5.07 3.27 -13.65
C GLN A 22 -5.87 1.98 -13.49
N GLY A 23 -6.68 1.87 -12.45
CA GLY A 23 -7.50 0.70 -12.20
C GLY A 23 -6.76 -0.47 -11.55
N LYS A 24 -5.56 -0.24 -11.03
CA LYS A 24 -4.81 -1.28 -10.32
C LYS A 24 -5.35 -1.46 -8.90
N ASN A 25 -5.22 -2.66 -8.36
CA ASN A 25 -5.52 -2.91 -6.95
C ASN A 25 -4.29 -2.56 -6.13
N VAL A 26 -4.36 -1.44 -5.43
CA VAL A 26 -3.22 -0.92 -4.66
C VAL A 26 -3.42 -1.19 -3.18
N PHE A 27 -2.40 -1.78 -2.57
CA PHE A 27 -2.30 -1.98 -1.13
C PHE A 27 -1.16 -1.11 -0.63
N LEU A 28 -1.43 -0.29 0.37
CA LEU A 28 -0.43 0.58 0.98
C LEU A 28 -0.25 0.17 2.43
N LEU A 29 0.96 -0.21 2.80
CA LEU A 29 1.30 -0.61 4.15
C LEU A 29 2.16 0.46 4.82
N ASP A 30 1.77 0.86 6.01
CA ASP A 30 2.53 1.83 6.80
C ASP A 30 2.24 1.62 8.29
N ASP A 31 3.09 2.15 9.12
CA ASP A 31 2.91 2.16 10.57
C ASP A 31 2.30 3.48 11.08
N ASP A 32 1.91 4.37 10.19
CA ASP A 32 1.22 5.63 10.51
C ASP A 32 -0.26 5.51 10.18
N ALA A 33 -1.06 5.22 11.19
CA ALA A 33 -2.50 5.00 11.01
C ALA A 33 -3.22 6.25 10.51
N ASN A 34 -2.79 7.43 10.93
CA ASN A 34 -3.43 8.68 10.51
C ASN A 34 -3.22 8.94 9.03
N GLU A 35 -2.02 8.69 8.54
CA GLU A 35 -1.70 8.87 7.13
C GLU A 35 -2.45 7.86 6.27
N LEU A 36 -2.53 6.61 6.71
CA LEU A 36 -3.30 5.59 5.99
C LEU A 36 -4.77 5.98 5.89
N LYS A 37 -5.35 6.46 6.99
CA LYS A 37 -6.75 6.90 6.99
C LYS A 37 -6.97 8.04 6.01
N ASN A 38 -6.09 9.03 6.01
CA ASN A 38 -6.14 10.16 5.08
C ASN A 38 -6.15 9.69 3.63
N LEU A 39 -5.22 8.81 3.29
CA LEU A 39 -5.07 8.34 1.91
C LEU A 39 -6.24 7.45 1.50
N SER A 40 -6.77 6.62 2.40
CA SER A 40 -7.92 5.77 2.08
C SER A 40 -9.20 6.57 1.84
N GLU A 41 -9.32 7.73 2.45
CA GLU A 41 -10.47 8.62 2.25
C GLU A 41 -10.38 9.39 0.93
N ARG A 42 -9.16 9.59 0.42
CA ARG A 42 -8.90 10.39 -0.78
C ARG A 42 -8.78 9.55 -2.04
N PHE A 43 -8.32 8.32 -1.94
CA PHE A 43 -8.04 7.47 -3.09
C PHE A 43 -8.63 6.08 -2.88
N ASP A 44 -8.91 5.40 -3.99
CA ASP A 44 -9.40 4.01 -3.98
C ASP A 44 -8.22 3.05 -3.80
N ILE A 45 -7.74 2.97 -2.57
CA ILE A 45 -6.64 2.09 -2.18
C ILE A 45 -7.02 1.31 -0.92
N LYS A 46 -6.37 0.16 -0.73
CA LYS A 46 -6.52 -0.63 0.50
C LYS A 46 -5.32 -0.34 1.38
N THR A 47 -5.59 -0.04 2.65
CA THR A 47 -4.53 0.31 3.60
C THR A 47 -4.32 -0.81 4.60
N ILE A 48 -3.05 -1.00 4.99
CA ILE A 48 -2.66 -2.01 5.96
C ILE A 48 -1.79 -1.33 7.00
N TYR A 49 -2.25 -1.37 8.26
CA TYR A 49 -1.50 -0.82 9.37
C TYR A 49 -0.63 -1.92 9.96
N ASP A 50 0.66 -1.89 9.67
CA ASP A 50 1.61 -2.85 10.18
C ASP A 50 3.03 -2.26 10.08
N ASP A 51 3.98 -2.94 10.69
CA ASP A 51 5.38 -2.59 10.60
C ASP A 51 5.92 -3.11 9.26
N PRO A 52 6.46 -2.24 8.39
CA PRO A 52 7.04 -2.68 7.11
C PRO A 52 8.18 -3.67 7.26
N LEU A 53 8.80 -3.74 8.44
CA LEU A 53 9.88 -4.67 8.71
C LEU A 53 9.40 -6.01 9.27
N ASN A 54 8.09 -6.19 9.43
CA ASN A 54 7.53 -7.43 9.97
C ASN A 54 7.50 -8.51 8.89
N PRO A 55 8.33 -9.56 9.01
CA PRO A 55 8.41 -10.58 7.95
C PRO A 55 7.16 -11.46 7.85
N SER A 56 6.37 -11.58 8.90
CA SER A 56 5.17 -12.40 8.86
C SER A 56 4.12 -11.82 7.92
N PHE A 57 4.13 -10.52 7.69
CA PHE A 57 3.23 -9.87 6.76
C PHE A 57 3.39 -10.39 5.34
N TYR A 58 4.63 -10.51 4.89
CA TYR A 58 4.93 -10.91 3.52
C TYR A 58 4.43 -12.31 3.19
N LYS A 59 4.45 -13.21 4.15
CA LYS A 59 3.98 -14.58 3.96
C LYS A 59 2.51 -14.65 3.60
N ASN A 60 1.70 -13.75 4.17
CA ASN A 60 0.26 -13.71 3.93
C ASN A 60 -0.09 -13.15 2.55
N PHE A 61 0.77 -12.31 2.00
CA PHE A 61 0.48 -11.60 0.75
C PHE A 61 1.31 -12.06 -0.44
N GLU A 62 2.35 -12.84 -0.22
CA GLU A 62 3.31 -13.21 -1.24
C GLU A 62 2.68 -13.79 -2.51
N SER A 63 1.70 -14.68 -2.35
CA SER A 63 1.06 -15.33 -3.49
C SER A 63 0.01 -14.45 -4.18
N LYS A 64 -0.37 -13.32 -3.58
CA LYS A 64 -1.44 -12.45 -4.08
C LYS A 64 -0.94 -11.16 -4.70
N ILE A 65 0.33 -10.84 -4.54
CA ILE A 65 0.92 -9.59 -4.99
C ILE A 65 1.70 -9.81 -6.27
N ASP A 66 1.39 -9.03 -7.30
CA ASP A 66 2.07 -9.08 -8.59
C ASP A 66 3.32 -8.20 -8.59
N TYR A 67 3.25 -7.03 -7.95
CA TYR A 67 4.38 -6.11 -7.83
C TYR A 67 4.54 -5.63 -6.40
N PHE A 68 5.78 -5.50 -6.00
CA PHE A 68 6.19 -5.09 -4.66
C PHE A 68 7.11 -3.88 -4.78
N ILE A 69 6.71 -2.77 -4.18
CA ILE A 69 7.45 -1.50 -4.26
C ILE A 69 7.82 -1.07 -2.84
N ALA A 70 9.11 -0.96 -2.58
CA ALA A 70 9.62 -0.54 -1.28
C ALA A 70 10.00 0.93 -1.28
#